data_1810b6e8caa2dea936251af863a0ab3c
#
_entry.id   1810b6e8caa2dea936251af863a0ab3c
#
_cell.length_a   1.000
_cell.length_b   1.000
_cell.length_c   1.000
_cell.angle_alpha   90.00
_cell.angle_beta   90.00
_cell.angle_gamma   90.00
#
_symmetry.space_group_name_H-M   'P 1'
#
loop_
_entity.id
_entity.type
_entity.pdbx_description
1 polymer ?
#
loop_
_entity_poly.entity_id
_entity_poly.type
_entity_poly.pdbx_seq_one_letter_code
_entity_poly.pdbx_strand_id
1 'polypeptide(L)'
;MMHSDIALPRGYRLQEYQIESTLGVGGFGLTYLATDANLNMQVAIKEYLPSDLATRSDDHSIRSKSDHTLDKFNWGRSRFLDESRTLASFRHPNIVRVMRFFEANQTAYMVMEFVAGQPLGEWIKARRPLDSNTLIAVTLALLGGIEVIHRSGFLHRDIKPGNIFLRQDGSPVLLDFGSARSVLVDTERTAIVSPGYAPLEQYHAHGNQGPWSDLYAIGAVMYWIVTGHKPMEATARVPADNMPSATQLGNPVHYSRQLLQLIDWALAPAEKSRPQTVSALQQQLALQFDPAADETQSVFTGKTALPEPTASVHVGTQTALAFDAAVVKNLVADLAAHLGPVAAIVVRSAAKKALDLSALVNTLANDIADPVARADFVRKHLSHERRRAAPEALAPQAAGRRLPDGRSGPPNERWLPAHTRSLPTGLYPPPPPSQSRPVFEASTLARAESELAQYIGAVARAVVRRAANKAHGEHELFTLLAQEIDDPALRKAFLRKAMSVSGRP
;
A
#
# COMPACT_ATOMS: atom_id res chain seq x y z
N MET A 1 4.21 34.40 2.76
CA MET A 1 5.58 34.69 2.33
C MET A 1 6.67 34.31 3.37
N MET A 2 6.38 33.52 4.41
CA MET A 2 7.37 33.15 5.47
C MET A 2 7.89 31.70 5.38
N HIS A 3 7.68 30.97 4.28
CA HIS A 3 8.09 29.56 4.20
C HIS A 3 9.31 29.29 3.31
N SER A 4 9.88 30.31 2.65
CA SER A 4 11.06 30.14 1.80
C SER A 4 12.36 29.92 2.57
N ASP A 5 12.44 30.40 3.81
CA ASP A 5 13.70 30.46 4.55
C ASP A 5 14.11 29.13 5.21
N ILE A 6 13.17 28.18 5.38
CA ILE A 6 13.46 26.87 5.99
C ILE A 6 13.61 25.73 4.97
N ALA A 7 13.30 25.96 3.68
CA ALA A 7 13.41 24.95 2.64
C ALA A 7 14.84 24.90 2.07
N LEU A 8 15.25 23.73 1.60
CA LEU A 8 16.47 23.60 0.79
C LEU A 8 16.31 24.40 -0.51
N PRO A 9 17.30 25.19 -0.94
CA PRO A 9 17.19 26.02 -2.11
C PRO A 9 17.15 25.21 -3.40
N ARG A 10 16.54 25.78 -4.43
CA ARG A 10 16.56 25.17 -5.77
C ARG A 10 18.00 24.96 -6.25
N GLY A 11 18.28 23.78 -6.81
CA GLY A 11 19.62 23.40 -7.25
C GLY A 11 20.49 22.79 -6.16
N TYR A 12 20.04 22.78 -4.89
CA TYR A 12 20.78 22.11 -3.80
C TYR A 12 20.99 20.63 -4.11
N ARG A 13 22.21 20.17 -3.94
CA ARG A 13 22.57 18.75 -4.12
C ARG A 13 22.47 18.00 -2.79
N LEU A 14 21.49 17.11 -2.72
CA LEU A 14 21.27 16.21 -1.60
C LEU A 14 21.67 14.81 -2.02
N GLN A 15 22.92 14.42 -1.81
CA GLN A 15 23.53 13.21 -2.38
C GLN A 15 23.43 13.21 -3.92
N GLU A 16 22.80 12.20 -4.52
CA GLU A 16 22.55 12.13 -5.96
C GLU A 16 21.32 12.93 -6.45
N TYR A 17 20.54 13.51 -5.53
CA TYR A 17 19.31 14.23 -5.86
C TYR A 17 19.56 15.72 -5.97
N GLN A 18 19.00 16.35 -7.00
CA GLN A 18 19.01 17.82 -7.17
C GLN A 18 17.62 18.37 -6.89
N ILE A 19 17.50 19.24 -5.88
CA ILE A 19 16.23 19.85 -5.49
C ILE A 19 15.76 20.79 -6.60
N GLU A 20 14.52 20.63 -7.07
CA GLU A 20 13.89 21.48 -8.08
C GLU A 20 12.96 22.53 -7.46
N SER A 21 12.09 22.09 -6.54
CA SER A 21 11.12 22.94 -5.88
C SER A 21 10.56 22.28 -4.62
N THR A 22 9.89 23.07 -3.78
CA THR A 22 9.11 22.57 -2.65
C THR A 22 7.70 22.19 -3.13
N LEU A 23 7.27 20.95 -2.91
CA LEU A 23 5.93 20.45 -3.20
C LEU A 23 4.94 20.75 -2.08
N GLY A 24 5.41 20.76 -0.82
CA GLY A 24 4.55 21.01 0.33
C GLY A 24 5.32 21.22 1.62
N VAL A 25 4.68 21.89 2.56
CA VAL A 25 5.17 22.12 3.92
C VAL A 25 4.11 21.61 4.89
N GLY A 26 4.50 20.75 5.80
CA GLY A 26 3.63 20.16 6.82
C GLY A 26 4.21 20.29 8.22
N GLY A 27 3.43 19.95 9.24
CA GLY A 27 3.88 20.03 10.65
C GLY A 27 5.09 19.16 10.98
N PHE A 28 5.33 18.10 10.20
CA PHE A 28 6.44 17.15 10.41
C PHE A 28 7.61 17.36 9.46
N GLY A 29 7.51 18.28 8.49
CA GLY A 29 8.61 18.54 7.56
C GLY A 29 8.17 19.07 6.22
N LEU A 30 9.08 18.98 5.27
CA LEU A 30 8.91 19.49 3.90
C LEU A 30 8.96 18.32 2.91
N THR A 31 8.27 18.51 1.79
CA THR A 31 8.36 17.59 0.64
C THR A 31 8.86 18.38 -0.55
N TYR A 32 9.89 17.86 -1.21
CA TYR A 32 10.53 18.45 -2.37
C TYR A 32 10.27 17.64 -3.63
N LEU A 33 10.16 18.31 -4.76
CA LEU A 33 10.43 17.73 -6.06
C LEU A 33 11.94 17.77 -6.29
N ALA A 34 12.51 16.66 -6.69
CA ALA A 34 13.92 16.55 -7.02
C ALA A 34 14.14 15.65 -8.23
N THR A 35 15.27 15.83 -8.92
CA THR A 35 15.74 14.92 -9.96
C THR A 35 16.84 14.03 -9.42
N ASP A 36 16.67 12.71 -9.57
CA ASP A 36 17.74 11.72 -9.39
C ASP A 36 18.71 11.85 -10.56
N ALA A 37 19.93 12.33 -10.29
CA ALA A 37 20.94 12.57 -11.33
C ALA A 37 21.49 11.28 -11.95
N ASN A 38 21.42 10.14 -11.25
CA ASN A 38 21.87 8.85 -11.77
C ASN A 38 20.86 8.19 -12.70
N LEU A 39 19.56 8.30 -12.33
CA LEU A 39 18.46 7.67 -13.07
C LEU A 39 17.77 8.63 -14.03
N ASN A 40 18.10 9.93 -13.98
CA ASN A 40 17.45 11.00 -14.73
C ASN A 40 15.91 10.97 -14.64
N MET A 41 15.42 10.81 -13.42
CA MET A 41 13.98 10.73 -13.14
C MET A 41 13.59 11.64 -11.96
N GLN A 42 12.35 12.12 -12.01
CA GLN A 42 11.79 12.91 -10.93
C GLN A 42 11.39 12.02 -9.74
N VAL A 43 11.68 12.51 -8.55
CA VAL A 43 11.34 11.89 -7.27
C VAL A 43 10.73 12.93 -6.33
N ALA A 44 9.93 12.46 -5.37
CA ALA A 44 9.49 13.26 -4.24
C ALA A 44 10.36 12.92 -3.03
N ILE A 45 10.90 13.94 -2.34
CA ILE A 45 11.74 13.75 -1.16
C ILE A 45 11.07 14.40 0.05
N LYS A 46 10.67 13.59 1.03
CA LYS A 46 10.16 14.08 2.31
C LYS A 46 11.32 14.21 3.31
N GLU A 47 11.46 15.39 3.88
CA GLU A 47 12.46 15.74 4.89
C GLU A 47 11.78 15.79 6.27
N TYR A 48 12.38 15.17 7.28
CA TYR A 48 11.92 15.29 8.65
C TYR A 48 12.40 16.62 9.24
N LEU A 49 11.48 17.58 9.39
CA LEU A 49 11.72 18.90 10.00
C LEU A 49 10.46 19.34 10.76
N PRO A 50 10.23 18.82 11.97
CA PRO A 50 9.11 19.25 12.79
C PRO A 50 9.32 20.70 13.26
N SER A 51 8.52 21.62 12.74
CA SER A 51 8.66 23.07 12.95
C SER A 51 8.61 23.50 14.40
N ASP A 52 7.94 22.69 15.26
CA ASP A 52 7.84 22.97 16.70
C ASP A 52 9.12 22.60 17.47
N LEU A 53 9.89 21.64 16.96
CA LEU A 53 11.06 21.07 17.66
C LEU A 53 12.39 21.52 17.09
N ALA A 54 12.45 21.84 15.80
CA ALA A 54 13.70 22.07 15.10
C ALA A 54 13.63 23.24 14.10
N THR A 55 14.80 23.71 13.69
CA THR A 55 14.98 24.75 12.69
C THR A 55 16.17 24.43 11.80
N ARG A 56 16.21 25.03 10.59
CA ARG A 56 17.37 24.94 9.69
C ARG A 56 18.39 26.02 10.03
N SER A 57 19.66 25.65 10.04
CA SER A 57 20.82 26.56 10.16
C SER A 57 21.29 26.99 8.77
N ASP A 58 22.17 28.02 8.72
CA ASP A 58 22.72 28.58 7.47
C ASP A 58 23.52 27.55 6.65
N ASP A 59 24.11 26.54 7.30
CA ASP A 59 24.79 25.41 6.69
C ASP A 59 23.84 24.31 6.18
N HIS A 60 22.54 24.61 6.14
CA HIS A 60 21.44 23.72 5.77
C HIS A 60 21.23 22.53 6.72
N SER A 61 21.98 22.42 7.83
CA SER A 61 21.73 21.38 8.83
C SER A 61 20.48 21.70 9.67
N ILE A 62 19.84 20.66 10.18
CA ILE A 62 18.69 20.79 11.08
C ILE A 62 19.19 20.69 12.52
N ARG A 63 18.78 21.65 13.34
CA ARG A 63 19.11 21.70 14.76
C ARG A 63 17.87 21.79 15.62
N SER A 64 17.89 21.10 16.75
CA SER A 64 16.86 21.26 17.78
C SER A 64 16.84 22.71 18.27
N LYS A 65 15.65 23.25 18.52
CA LYS A 65 15.47 24.64 19.01
C LYS A 65 16.01 24.82 20.44
N SER A 66 16.08 23.74 21.23
CA SER A 66 16.60 23.73 22.59
C SER A 66 17.02 22.33 23.02
N ASP A 67 17.80 22.21 24.11
CA ASP A 67 18.17 20.94 24.70
C ASP A 67 16.92 20.15 25.15
N HIS A 68 15.88 20.82 25.64
CA HIS A 68 14.63 20.16 26.04
C HIS A 68 13.84 19.54 24.86
N THR A 69 14.08 19.98 23.63
CA THR A 69 13.45 19.44 22.43
C THR A 69 14.30 18.40 21.71
N LEU A 70 15.60 18.28 22.08
CA LEU A 70 16.57 17.41 21.39
C LEU A 70 16.15 15.94 21.44
N ASP A 71 15.77 15.43 22.63
CA ASP A 71 15.37 14.03 22.78
C ASP A 71 14.10 13.73 21.97
N LYS A 72 13.13 14.65 21.98
CA LYS A 72 11.90 14.53 21.19
C LYS A 72 12.18 14.55 19.69
N PHE A 73 13.09 15.42 19.26
CA PHE A 73 13.54 15.50 17.87
C PHE A 73 14.21 14.21 17.41
N ASN A 74 15.19 13.73 18.18
CA ASN A 74 15.93 12.50 17.87
C ASN A 74 15.01 11.26 17.86
N TRP A 75 14.09 11.19 18.82
CA TRP A 75 13.10 10.15 18.87
C TRP A 75 12.19 10.19 17.63
N GLY A 76 11.67 11.35 17.24
CA GLY A 76 10.84 11.50 16.05
C GLY A 76 11.59 11.19 14.75
N ARG A 77 12.88 11.56 14.65
CA ARG A 77 13.76 11.20 13.54
C ARG A 77 13.92 9.69 13.40
N SER A 78 14.15 8.99 14.51
CA SER A 78 14.21 7.52 14.52
C SER A 78 12.90 6.90 14.03
N ARG A 79 11.76 7.43 14.50
CA ARG A 79 10.43 6.97 14.06
C ARG A 79 10.18 7.20 12.58
N PHE A 80 10.60 8.34 12.05
CA PHE A 80 10.51 8.63 10.61
C PHE A 80 11.31 7.62 9.77
N LEU A 81 12.49 7.20 10.23
CA LEU A 81 13.28 6.16 9.57
C LEU A 81 12.62 4.77 9.68
N ASP A 82 12.06 4.41 10.84
CA ASP A 82 11.35 3.15 11.03
C ASP A 82 10.10 3.07 10.14
N GLU A 83 9.36 4.17 10.03
CA GLU A 83 8.24 4.32 9.11
C GLU A 83 8.71 4.15 7.66
N SER A 84 9.77 4.84 7.27
CA SER A 84 10.33 4.74 5.91
C SER A 84 10.72 3.31 5.55
N ARG A 85 11.33 2.55 6.49
CA ARG A 85 11.64 1.11 6.31
C ARG A 85 10.39 0.28 6.07
N THR A 86 9.35 0.53 6.86
CA THR A 86 8.08 -0.18 6.74
C THR A 86 7.43 0.09 5.38
N LEU A 87 7.36 1.37 4.98
CA LEU A 87 6.76 1.78 3.71
C LEU A 87 7.53 1.24 2.50
N ALA A 88 8.86 1.15 2.59
CA ALA A 88 9.70 0.58 1.53
C ALA A 88 9.40 -0.91 1.27
N SER A 89 8.74 -1.62 2.20
CA SER A 89 8.32 -3.01 2.02
C SER A 89 7.02 -3.18 1.23
N PHE A 90 6.19 -2.13 1.14
CA PHE A 90 4.91 -2.22 0.42
C PHE A 90 5.11 -2.06 -1.09
N ARG A 91 4.39 -2.89 -1.85
CA ARG A 91 4.35 -2.87 -3.32
C ARG A 91 2.90 -2.98 -3.76
N HIS A 92 2.29 -1.85 -4.10
CA HIS A 92 0.93 -1.81 -4.62
C HIS A 92 0.74 -0.57 -5.49
N PRO A 93 0.01 -0.63 -6.64
CA PRO A 93 -0.16 0.51 -7.54
C PRO A 93 -0.85 1.71 -6.89
N ASN A 94 -1.67 1.48 -5.87
CA ASN A 94 -2.41 2.52 -5.15
C ASN A 94 -1.75 2.96 -3.84
N ILE A 95 -0.50 2.57 -3.59
CA ILE A 95 0.35 3.04 -2.48
C ILE A 95 1.59 3.69 -3.09
N VAL A 96 1.96 4.88 -2.61
CA VAL A 96 3.20 5.53 -3.04
C VAL A 96 4.41 4.64 -2.74
N ARG A 97 5.27 4.47 -3.72
CA ARG A 97 6.46 3.64 -3.58
C ARG A 97 7.58 4.43 -2.90
N VAL A 98 8.04 3.98 -1.76
CA VAL A 98 9.29 4.44 -1.15
C VAL A 98 10.46 3.72 -1.84
N MET A 99 11.38 4.50 -2.37
CA MET A 99 12.53 4.00 -3.14
C MET A 99 13.77 3.90 -2.26
N ARG A 100 13.97 4.88 -1.38
CA ARG A 100 15.14 5.00 -0.51
C ARG A 100 14.83 5.85 0.72
N PHE A 101 15.61 5.68 1.77
CA PHE A 101 15.68 6.60 2.91
C PHE A 101 17.13 6.70 3.39
N PHE A 102 17.50 7.85 3.93
CA PHE A 102 18.86 8.12 4.40
C PHE A 102 18.88 9.28 5.38
N GLU A 103 20.00 9.43 6.07
CA GLU A 103 20.28 10.58 6.94
C GLU A 103 21.30 11.52 6.26
N ALA A 104 21.02 12.82 6.30
CA ALA A 104 21.88 13.91 5.90
C ALA A 104 21.45 15.18 6.64
N ASN A 105 22.29 16.25 6.63
CA ASN A 105 21.97 17.54 7.23
C ASN A 105 21.42 17.44 8.67
N GLN A 106 21.88 16.46 9.46
CA GLN A 106 21.45 16.12 10.82
C GLN A 106 19.96 15.76 10.94
N THR A 107 19.31 15.39 9.84
CA THR A 107 17.94 14.92 9.77
C THR A 107 17.82 13.67 8.92
N ALA A 108 16.58 13.25 8.62
CA ALA A 108 16.28 12.08 7.82
C ALA A 108 15.44 12.46 6.58
N TYR A 109 15.66 11.74 5.51
CA TYR A 109 14.99 11.90 4.22
C TYR A 109 14.38 10.59 3.74
N MET A 110 13.19 10.67 3.16
CA MET A 110 12.50 9.56 2.51
C MET A 110 12.29 9.93 1.04
N VAL A 111 12.85 9.15 0.13
CA VAL A 111 12.71 9.32 -1.32
C VAL A 111 11.59 8.42 -1.81
N MET A 112 10.64 8.99 -2.49
CA MET A 112 9.46 8.33 -3.02
C MET A 112 9.33 8.56 -4.52
N GLU A 113 8.58 7.70 -5.21
CA GLU A 113 8.16 8.00 -6.57
C GLU A 113 7.45 9.35 -6.64
N PHE A 114 7.76 10.15 -7.66
CA PHE A 114 6.96 11.34 -7.94
C PHE A 114 5.68 10.92 -8.67
N VAL A 115 4.53 11.21 -8.07
CA VAL A 115 3.23 10.93 -8.64
C VAL A 115 2.77 12.16 -9.43
N ALA A 116 2.85 12.09 -10.76
CA ALA A 116 2.28 13.10 -11.62
C ALA A 116 0.74 13.01 -11.57
N GLY A 117 0.10 14.02 -10.96
CA GLY A 117 -1.33 14.02 -10.73
C GLY A 117 -1.78 15.23 -9.92
N GLN A 118 -2.93 15.12 -9.32
CA GLN A 118 -3.50 16.19 -8.49
C GLN A 118 -4.17 15.61 -7.23
N PRO A 119 -4.24 16.39 -6.14
CA PRO A 119 -4.95 15.97 -4.93
C PRO A 119 -6.40 15.62 -5.23
N LEU A 120 -6.95 14.58 -4.57
CA LEU A 120 -8.35 14.17 -4.71
C LEU A 120 -9.31 15.35 -4.51
N GLY A 121 -8.98 16.27 -3.59
CA GLY A 121 -9.80 17.45 -3.31
C GLY A 121 -9.99 18.36 -4.52
N GLU A 122 -8.94 18.59 -5.29
CA GLU A 122 -8.99 19.42 -6.51
C GLU A 122 -9.65 18.66 -7.66
N TRP A 123 -9.32 17.39 -7.79
CA TRP A 123 -9.88 16.53 -8.82
C TRP A 123 -11.40 16.42 -8.72
N ILE A 124 -11.94 16.27 -7.49
CA ILE A 124 -13.38 16.21 -7.22
C ILE A 124 -14.07 17.56 -7.51
N LYS A 125 -13.45 18.69 -7.10
CA LYS A 125 -14.05 20.02 -7.35
C LYS A 125 -14.35 20.27 -8.83
N ALA A 126 -13.48 19.78 -9.71
CA ALA A 126 -13.63 19.93 -11.15
C ALA A 126 -14.69 18.98 -11.78
N ARG A 127 -15.18 17.97 -11.02
CA ARG A 127 -16.02 16.85 -11.53
C ARG A 127 -17.29 16.60 -10.73
N ARG A 128 -17.71 17.53 -9.88
CA ARG A 128 -18.95 17.36 -9.10
C ARG A 128 -20.20 17.56 -9.95
N PRO A 129 -21.23 16.74 -9.77
CA PRO A 129 -21.27 15.53 -8.96
C PRO A 129 -20.42 14.41 -9.58
N LEU A 130 -19.70 13.66 -8.77
CA LEU A 130 -18.97 12.49 -9.23
C LEU A 130 -19.95 11.35 -9.47
N ASP A 131 -19.84 10.63 -10.56
CA ASP A 131 -20.67 9.46 -10.80
C ASP A 131 -20.37 8.30 -9.83
N SER A 132 -21.40 7.46 -9.60
CA SER A 132 -21.30 6.33 -8.65
C SER A 132 -20.19 5.35 -9.01
N ASN A 133 -20.05 5.01 -10.30
CA ASN A 133 -19.06 4.02 -10.73
C ASN A 133 -17.63 4.52 -10.52
N THR A 134 -17.35 5.77 -10.82
CA THR A 134 -16.05 6.40 -10.55
C THR A 134 -15.76 6.44 -9.05
N LEU A 135 -16.75 6.82 -8.23
CA LEU A 135 -16.59 6.79 -6.76
C LEU A 135 -16.25 5.39 -6.26
N ILE A 136 -16.99 4.37 -6.71
CA ILE A 136 -16.78 2.98 -6.33
C ILE A 136 -15.41 2.49 -6.81
N ALA A 137 -15.03 2.77 -8.06
CA ALA A 137 -13.75 2.36 -8.63
C ALA A 137 -12.55 2.94 -7.87
N VAL A 138 -12.58 4.25 -7.58
CA VAL A 138 -11.54 4.93 -6.79
C VAL A 138 -11.47 4.33 -5.38
N THR A 139 -12.62 4.09 -4.74
CA THR A 139 -12.68 3.53 -3.39
C THR A 139 -12.15 2.09 -3.34
N LEU A 140 -12.54 1.24 -4.29
CA LEU A 140 -12.06 -0.15 -4.38
C LEU A 140 -10.56 -0.22 -4.61
N ALA A 141 -9.99 0.66 -5.43
CA ALA A 141 -8.57 0.75 -5.68
C ALA A 141 -7.79 1.15 -4.40
N LEU A 142 -8.28 2.15 -3.65
CA LEU A 142 -7.70 2.54 -2.36
C LEU A 142 -7.78 1.40 -1.34
N LEU A 143 -8.94 0.73 -1.25
CA LEU A 143 -9.12 -0.42 -0.36
C LEU A 143 -8.15 -1.56 -0.68
N GLY A 144 -7.81 -1.79 -1.96
CA GLY A 144 -6.78 -2.75 -2.36
C GLY A 144 -5.41 -2.42 -1.75
N GLY A 145 -5.01 -1.15 -1.77
CA GLY A 145 -3.78 -0.69 -1.10
C GLY A 145 -3.84 -0.85 0.42
N ILE A 146 -4.94 -0.46 1.04
CA ILE A 146 -5.15 -0.57 2.49
C ILE A 146 -5.11 -2.03 2.95
N GLU A 147 -5.64 -2.97 2.17
CA GLU A 147 -5.58 -4.41 2.46
C GLU A 147 -4.12 -4.90 2.57
N VAL A 148 -3.21 -4.45 1.70
CA VAL A 148 -1.78 -4.79 1.77
C VAL A 148 -1.16 -4.28 3.08
N ILE A 149 -1.50 -3.06 3.49
CA ILE A 149 -1.03 -2.46 4.75
C ILE A 149 -1.53 -3.28 5.95
N HIS A 150 -2.83 -3.59 5.98
CA HIS A 150 -3.45 -4.33 7.08
C HIS A 150 -2.92 -5.77 7.22
N ARG A 151 -2.70 -6.47 6.09
CA ARG A 151 -2.08 -7.81 6.10
C ARG A 151 -0.66 -7.82 6.67
N SER A 152 0.03 -6.69 6.56
CA SER A 152 1.37 -6.53 7.12
C SER A 152 1.35 -6.12 8.60
N GLY A 153 0.17 -6.03 9.23
CA GLY A 153 0.00 -5.67 10.64
C GLY A 153 0.09 -4.16 10.92
N PHE A 154 -0.08 -3.32 9.90
CA PHE A 154 -0.04 -1.87 10.04
C PHE A 154 -1.40 -1.24 9.76
N LEU A 155 -1.60 -0.02 10.25
CA LEU A 155 -2.72 0.85 9.93
C LEU A 155 -2.18 2.16 9.34
N HIS A 156 -2.94 2.76 8.42
CA HIS A 156 -2.56 4.04 7.80
C HIS A 156 -2.78 5.24 8.73
N ARG A 157 -3.94 5.32 9.38
CA ARG A 157 -4.33 6.30 10.41
C ARG A 157 -4.48 7.77 9.98
N ASP A 158 -4.14 8.12 8.74
CA ASP A 158 -4.29 9.49 8.22
C ASP A 158 -4.86 9.52 6.79
N ILE A 159 -5.92 8.73 6.55
CA ILE A 159 -6.64 8.74 5.28
C ILE A 159 -7.55 9.97 5.23
N LYS A 160 -7.28 10.85 4.27
CA LYS A 160 -8.03 12.08 4.01
C LYS A 160 -7.83 12.54 2.56
N PRO A 161 -8.67 13.43 2.01
CA PRO A 161 -8.56 13.88 0.63
C PRO A 161 -7.19 14.48 0.25
N GLY A 162 -6.47 15.09 1.23
CA GLY A 162 -5.14 15.67 1.00
C GLY A 162 -4.03 14.62 0.82
N ASN A 163 -4.24 13.39 1.34
CA ASN A 163 -3.28 12.28 1.24
C ASN A 163 -3.62 11.30 0.11
N ILE A 164 -4.63 11.60 -0.71
CA ILE A 164 -5.03 10.81 -1.88
C ILE A 164 -4.77 11.65 -3.12
N PHE A 165 -3.94 11.14 -4.01
CA PHE A 165 -3.68 11.73 -5.32
C PHE A 165 -4.32 10.90 -6.42
N LEU A 166 -4.80 11.56 -7.46
CA LEU A 166 -5.27 10.93 -8.68
C LEU A 166 -4.21 11.14 -9.75
N ARG A 167 -3.71 10.05 -10.32
CA ARG A 167 -2.85 10.10 -11.50
C ARG A 167 -3.62 10.65 -12.71
N GLN A 168 -2.94 10.96 -13.79
CA GLN A 168 -3.57 11.46 -15.03
C GLN A 168 -4.61 10.49 -15.61
N ASP A 169 -4.44 9.19 -15.38
CA ASP A 169 -5.39 8.15 -15.80
C ASP A 169 -6.58 7.97 -14.84
N GLY A 170 -6.66 8.76 -13.77
CA GLY A 170 -7.71 8.69 -12.76
C GLY A 170 -7.46 7.63 -11.68
N SER A 171 -6.38 6.87 -11.74
CA SER A 171 -6.06 5.90 -10.69
C SER A 171 -5.60 6.59 -9.39
N PRO A 172 -6.15 6.22 -8.21
CA PRO A 172 -5.76 6.84 -6.96
C PRO A 172 -4.44 6.28 -6.43
N VAL A 173 -3.68 7.12 -5.75
CA VAL A 173 -2.49 6.75 -4.98
C VAL A 173 -2.61 7.32 -3.59
N LEU A 174 -2.45 6.49 -2.59
CA LEU A 174 -2.37 6.89 -1.20
C LEU A 174 -0.94 7.34 -0.90
N LEU A 175 -0.82 8.61 -0.57
CA LEU A 175 0.43 9.25 -0.14
C LEU A 175 0.48 9.28 1.39
N ASP A 176 1.55 9.76 1.91
CA ASP A 176 1.78 10.19 3.29
C ASP A 176 1.23 9.25 4.38
N PHE A 177 2.13 8.42 4.85
CA PHE A 177 1.90 7.50 5.96
C PHE A 177 2.42 8.06 7.30
N GLY A 178 2.52 9.38 7.44
CA GLY A 178 3.08 10.07 8.60
C GLY A 178 2.47 9.69 9.96
N SER A 179 1.43 8.89 9.93
CA SER A 179 0.75 8.31 11.11
C SER A 179 0.72 6.79 11.06
N ALA A 180 1.30 6.13 10.02
CA ALA A 180 1.29 4.67 9.93
C ALA A 180 2.14 4.06 11.03
N ARG A 181 1.52 3.22 11.86
CA ARG A 181 2.17 2.57 13.00
C ARG A 181 1.71 1.13 13.12
N SER A 182 2.61 0.28 13.63
CA SER A 182 2.24 -1.07 14.01
C SER A 182 1.15 -1.03 15.09
N VAL A 183 0.13 -1.85 14.93
CA VAL A 183 -0.96 -2.02 15.91
C VAL A 183 -0.42 -2.45 17.29
N LEU A 184 0.81 -2.95 17.36
CA LEU A 184 1.39 -3.60 18.54
C LEU A 184 2.32 -2.71 19.38
N VAL A 185 2.63 -1.46 19.01
CA VAL A 185 3.78 -0.73 19.61
C VAL A 185 3.43 0.61 20.25
N ASP A 186 2.19 1.09 20.26
CA ASP A 186 1.90 2.48 20.64
C ASP A 186 1.21 2.61 22.00
N THR A 187 1.99 2.89 23.05
CA THR A 187 1.52 3.15 24.42
C THR A 187 1.57 4.62 24.86
N GLU A 188 2.19 5.53 24.11
CA GLU A 188 2.24 6.94 24.53
C GLU A 188 2.05 7.88 23.35
N ARG A 189 0.89 8.62 23.27
CA ARG A 189 0.92 9.97 22.67
C ARG A 189 -0.36 10.73 22.50
N THR A 190 -0.18 12.07 22.54
CA THR A 190 -1.06 13.09 21.97
C THR A 190 -1.31 12.79 20.49
N ALA A 191 -2.51 12.35 20.15
CA ALA A 191 -2.88 12.01 18.79
C ALA A 191 -3.01 13.29 17.95
N ILE A 192 -2.08 13.50 17.03
CA ILE A 192 -2.33 14.45 15.93
C ILE A 192 -3.26 13.73 14.97
N VAL A 193 -4.52 14.09 15.00
CA VAL A 193 -5.58 13.49 14.19
C VAL A 193 -6.05 14.47 13.14
N SER A 194 -6.65 13.95 12.08
CA SER A 194 -7.32 14.75 11.06
C SER A 194 -8.81 14.89 11.38
N PRO A 195 -9.27 16.04 11.96
CA PRO A 195 -10.64 16.19 12.41
C PRO A 195 -11.64 15.91 11.29
N GLY A 196 -12.71 15.15 11.62
CA GLY A 196 -13.74 14.73 10.69
C GLY A 196 -13.41 13.48 9.84
N TYR A 197 -12.12 13.12 9.70
CA TYR A 197 -11.69 11.88 9.04
C TYR A 197 -11.22 10.83 10.04
N ALA A 198 -10.69 11.24 11.19
CA ALA A 198 -10.24 10.36 12.25
C ALA A 198 -11.43 9.89 13.11
N PRO A 199 -11.55 8.58 13.38
CA PRO A 199 -12.55 8.03 14.31
C PRO A 199 -12.16 8.28 15.76
N LEU A 200 -13.12 8.08 16.68
CA LEU A 200 -12.97 8.41 18.09
C LEU A 200 -11.78 7.72 18.77
N GLU A 201 -11.56 6.46 18.46
CA GLU A 201 -10.46 5.67 19.04
C GLU A 201 -9.07 6.21 18.69
N GLN A 202 -8.93 7.07 17.68
CA GLN A 202 -7.67 7.73 17.37
C GLN A 202 -7.39 8.96 18.27
N TYR A 203 -8.39 9.50 18.94
CA TYR A 203 -8.23 10.62 19.88
C TYR A 203 -7.75 10.17 21.27
N HIS A 204 -7.74 8.88 21.53
CA HIS A 204 -7.30 8.30 22.80
C HIS A 204 -6.01 7.51 22.63
N ALA A 205 -5.06 7.70 23.57
CA ALA A 205 -3.77 7.00 23.55
C ALA A 205 -3.93 5.46 23.56
N HIS A 206 -4.96 4.97 24.24
CA HIS A 206 -5.29 3.54 24.36
C HIS A 206 -6.58 3.16 23.62
N GLY A 207 -6.95 3.93 22.59
CA GLY A 207 -8.11 3.59 21.78
C GLY A 207 -7.91 2.27 21.03
N ASN A 208 -8.98 1.47 20.96
CA ASN A 208 -8.97 0.17 20.27
C ASN A 208 -8.95 0.38 18.74
N GLN A 209 -7.77 0.68 18.19
CA GLN A 209 -7.56 0.91 16.77
C GLN A 209 -7.36 -0.41 16.02
N GLY A 210 -7.96 -0.49 14.85
CA GLY A 210 -7.89 -1.65 13.97
C GLY A 210 -8.25 -1.30 12.52
N PRO A 211 -8.42 -2.30 11.64
CA PRO A 211 -8.83 -2.07 10.26
C PRO A 211 -10.06 -1.16 10.13
N TRP A 212 -11.00 -1.27 11.03
CA TRP A 212 -12.21 -0.43 11.13
C TRP A 212 -11.90 1.07 11.29
N SER A 213 -10.72 1.44 11.80
CA SER A 213 -10.30 2.84 11.94
C SER A 213 -9.98 3.47 10.59
N ASP A 214 -9.23 2.77 9.72
CA ASP A 214 -8.97 3.22 8.36
C ASP A 214 -10.23 3.16 7.48
N LEU A 215 -11.11 2.17 7.71
CA LEU A 215 -12.38 2.04 7.00
C LEU A 215 -13.36 3.17 7.34
N TYR A 216 -13.34 3.66 8.60
CA TYR A 216 -14.05 4.90 8.95
C TYR A 216 -13.53 6.09 8.15
N ALA A 217 -12.22 6.25 8.04
CA ALA A 217 -11.61 7.34 7.30
C ALA A 217 -11.94 7.27 5.78
N ILE A 218 -12.00 6.07 5.19
CA ILE A 218 -12.51 5.85 3.83
C ILE A 218 -13.98 6.27 3.72
N GLY A 219 -14.83 5.84 4.67
CA GLY A 219 -16.23 6.28 4.75
C GLY A 219 -16.36 7.80 4.83
N ALA A 220 -15.48 8.46 5.60
CA ALA A 220 -15.43 9.91 5.73
C ALA A 220 -15.05 10.62 4.41
N VAL A 221 -14.12 10.05 3.65
CA VAL A 221 -13.78 10.54 2.30
C VAL A 221 -14.97 10.38 1.35
N MET A 222 -15.61 9.20 1.33
CA MET A 222 -16.79 8.96 0.51
C MET A 222 -17.95 9.91 0.88
N TYR A 223 -18.22 10.08 2.16
CA TYR A 223 -19.22 11.02 2.67
C TYR A 223 -18.99 12.43 2.15
N TRP A 224 -17.74 12.92 2.28
CA TRP A 224 -17.35 14.22 1.76
C TRP A 224 -17.56 14.34 0.24
N ILE A 225 -17.30 13.27 -0.51
CA ILE A 225 -17.51 13.27 -1.96
C ILE A 225 -19.00 13.40 -2.28
N VAL A 226 -19.85 12.58 -1.68
CA VAL A 226 -21.28 12.50 -2.03
C VAL A 226 -22.14 13.65 -1.49
N THR A 227 -21.76 14.21 -0.31
CA THR A 227 -22.51 15.27 0.34
C THR A 227 -21.93 16.67 0.07
N GLY A 228 -20.64 16.77 -0.27
CA GLY A 228 -19.93 18.05 -0.32
C GLY A 228 -19.49 18.58 1.04
N HIS A 229 -19.90 17.95 2.13
CA HIS A 229 -19.64 18.39 3.49
C HIS A 229 -18.61 17.50 4.17
N LYS A 230 -17.67 18.09 4.89
CA LYS A 230 -16.78 17.35 5.77
C LYS A 230 -17.59 16.71 6.89
N PRO A 231 -17.35 15.43 7.26
CA PRO A 231 -18.03 14.80 8.40
C PRO A 231 -17.82 15.58 9.70
N MET A 232 -18.78 15.49 10.62
CA MET A 232 -18.65 16.00 11.96
C MET A 232 -17.48 15.29 12.67
N GLU A 233 -16.73 16.04 13.47
CA GLU A 233 -15.62 15.49 14.24
C GLU A 233 -16.11 14.40 15.21
N ALA A 234 -15.38 13.27 15.29
CA ALA A 234 -15.82 12.11 16.06
C ALA A 234 -16.06 12.43 17.54
N THR A 235 -15.28 13.32 18.14
CA THR A 235 -15.46 13.79 19.52
C THR A 235 -16.77 14.56 19.73
N ALA A 236 -17.21 15.30 18.72
CA ALA A 236 -18.48 16.04 18.78
C ALA A 236 -19.71 15.13 18.63
N ARG A 237 -19.53 13.89 18.14
CA ARG A 237 -20.59 12.88 18.00
C ARG A 237 -20.85 12.08 19.29
N VAL A 238 -19.95 12.15 20.30
CA VAL A 238 -20.03 11.36 21.54
C VAL A 238 -21.25 11.71 22.41
N PRO A 239 -21.57 13.00 22.67
CA PRO A 239 -22.72 13.34 23.52
C PRO A 239 -24.07 12.99 22.87
N ALA A 240 -24.17 13.22 21.56
CA ALA A 240 -25.33 12.85 20.73
C ALA A 240 -24.85 12.84 19.26
N ASP A 241 -25.10 11.74 18.56
CA ASP A 241 -24.76 11.66 17.15
C ASP A 241 -25.79 12.42 16.29
N ASN A 242 -25.54 13.72 16.15
CA ASN A 242 -26.33 14.63 15.33
C ASN A 242 -25.77 14.81 13.91
N MET A 243 -24.79 14.00 13.51
CA MET A 243 -24.24 14.07 12.16
C MET A 243 -25.31 13.60 11.14
N PRO A 244 -25.73 14.44 10.19
CA PRO A 244 -26.62 13.98 9.13
C PRO A 244 -25.99 12.81 8.37
N SER A 245 -26.76 11.75 8.14
CA SER A 245 -26.28 10.57 7.43
C SER A 245 -26.04 10.85 5.94
N ALA A 246 -25.21 10.03 5.29
CA ALA A 246 -25.07 10.08 3.83
C ALA A 246 -26.41 9.79 3.12
N THR A 247 -27.26 8.93 3.71
CA THR A 247 -28.61 8.66 3.21
C THR A 247 -29.55 9.86 3.30
N GLN A 248 -29.29 10.81 4.20
CA GLN A 248 -30.08 12.05 4.32
C GLN A 248 -29.59 13.16 3.37
N LEU A 249 -28.29 13.31 3.19
CA LEU A 249 -27.69 14.41 2.43
C LEU A 249 -27.30 14.04 0.99
N GLY A 250 -27.03 12.77 0.73
CA GLY A 250 -26.61 12.30 -0.59
C GLY A 250 -27.76 12.40 -1.60
N ASN A 251 -27.44 12.84 -2.81
CA ASN A 251 -28.43 12.96 -3.88
C ASN A 251 -28.84 11.58 -4.41
N PRO A 252 -30.11 11.12 -4.23
CA PRO A 252 -30.57 9.80 -4.64
C PRO A 252 -30.64 9.62 -6.18
N VAL A 253 -30.53 10.70 -6.96
CA VAL A 253 -30.45 10.64 -8.42
C VAL A 253 -29.06 10.19 -8.87
N HIS A 254 -28.02 10.54 -8.12
CA HIS A 254 -26.64 10.22 -8.46
C HIS A 254 -26.08 8.99 -7.72
N TYR A 255 -26.63 8.68 -6.53
CA TYR A 255 -26.10 7.63 -5.66
C TYR A 255 -27.23 6.70 -5.20
N SER A 256 -27.05 5.40 -5.38
CA SER A 256 -28.02 4.42 -4.90
C SER A 256 -28.16 4.51 -3.38
N ARG A 257 -29.37 4.21 -2.88
CA ARG A 257 -29.61 4.18 -1.42
C ARG A 257 -28.66 3.20 -0.72
N GLN A 258 -28.36 2.08 -1.37
CA GLN A 258 -27.45 1.07 -0.83
C GLN A 258 -26.02 1.62 -0.72
N LEU A 259 -25.52 2.35 -1.72
CA LEU A 259 -24.21 2.98 -1.66
C LEU A 259 -24.12 4.00 -0.51
N LEU A 260 -25.17 4.83 -0.34
CA LEU A 260 -25.25 5.78 0.77
C LEU A 260 -25.28 5.07 2.13
N GLN A 261 -26.00 3.96 2.26
CA GLN A 261 -26.02 3.13 3.48
C GLN A 261 -24.65 2.50 3.79
N LEU A 262 -23.86 2.11 2.77
CA LEU A 262 -22.50 1.62 2.99
C LEU A 262 -21.56 2.71 3.55
N ILE A 263 -21.76 3.95 3.13
CA ILE A 263 -21.03 5.09 3.69
C ILE A 263 -21.42 5.29 5.16
N ASP A 264 -22.71 5.26 5.48
CA ASP A 264 -23.20 5.39 6.85
C ASP A 264 -22.70 4.23 7.73
N TRP A 265 -22.66 2.99 7.21
CA TRP A 265 -22.08 1.84 7.90
C TRP A 265 -20.61 2.02 8.25
N ALA A 266 -19.79 2.50 7.30
CA ALA A 266 -18.39 2.78 7.56
C ALA A 266 -18.19 3.89 8.61
N LEU A 267 -19.10 4.87 8.65
CA LEU A 267 -19.08 6.01 9.57
C LEU A 267 -19.79 5.76 10.91
N ALA A 268 -20.24 4.52 11.22
CA ALA A 268 -20.84 4.22 12.49
C ALA A 268 -19.93 4.65 13.67
N PRO A 269 -20.46 5.37 14.70
CA PRO A 269 -19.63 5.85 15.81
C PRO A 269 -18.94 4.72 16.58
N ALA A 270 -19.67 3.64 16.85
CA ALA A 270 -19.14 2.47 17.54
C ALA A 270 -18.30 1.61 16.58
N GLU A 271 -17.04 1.35 16.94
CA GLU A 271 -16.09 0.58 16.15
C GLU A 271 -16.60 -0.81 15.72
N LYS A 272 -17.30 -1.51 16.64
CA LYS A 272 -17.86 -2.85 16.39
C LYS A 272 -19.01 -2.86 15.39
N SER A 273 -19.63 -1.70 15.16
CA SER A 273 -20.74 -1.53 14.20
C SER A 273 -20.25 -1.22 12.79
N ARG A 274 -18.96 -1.02 12.57
CA ARG A 274 -18.35 -0.74 11.28
C ARG A 274 -17.96 -2.01 10.52
N PRO A 275 -17.62 -1.93 9.22
CA PRO A 275 -16.92 -3.03 8.55
C PRO A 275 -15.64 -3.36 9.31
N GLN A 276 -15.44 -4.64 9.64
CA GLN A 276 -14.29 -5.07 10.45
C GLN A 276 -13.06 -5.40 9.61
N THR A 277 -13.25 -5.64 8.31
CA THR A 277 -12.18 -5.96 7.35
C THR A 277 -12.38 -5.20 6.06
N VAL A 278 -11.29 -4.98 5.33
CA VAL A 278 -11.33 -4.38 3.99
C VAL A 278 -12.21 -5.22 3.06
N SER A 279 -12.06 -6.54 3.08
CA SER A 279 -12.86 -7.45 2.25
C SER A 279 -14.37 -7.29 2.47
N ALA A 280 -14.82 -7.06 3.71
CA ALA A 280 -16.24 -6.87 4.02
C ALA A 280 -16.81 -5.64 3.31
N LEU A 281 -16.07 -4.52 3.31
CA LEU A 281 -16.52 -3.30 2.62
C LEU A 281 -16.37 -3.43 1.09
N GLN A 282 -15.29 -4.03 0.60
CA GLN A 282 -15.07 -4.24 -0.85
C GLN A 282 -16.17 -5.08 -1.48
N GLN A 283 -16.58 -6.17 -0.85
CA GLN A 283 -17.64 -7.05 -1.35
C GLN A 283 -18.96 -6.29 -1.52
N GLN A 284 -19.35 -5.49 -0.53
CA GLN A 284 -20.58 -4.72 -0.60
C GLN A 284 -20.51 -3.58 -1.63
N LEU A 285 -19.37 -2.90 -1.75
CA LEU A 285 -19.17 -1.87 -2.77
C LEU A 285 -19.19 -2.44 -4.19
N ALA A 286 -18.59 -3.60 -4.42
CA ALA A 286 -18.57 -4.25 -5.72
C ALA A 286 -19.96 -4.60 -6.24
N LEU A 287 -20.92 -4.90 -5.33
CA LEU A 287 -22.32 -5.16 -5.67
C LEU A 287 -23.06 -3.90 -6.15
N GLN A 288 -22.54 -2.71 -5.84
CA GLN A 288 -23.15 -1.44 -6.25
C GLN A 288 -22.61 -0.92 -7.59
N PHE A 289 -21.61 -1.60 -8.16
CA PHE A 289 -21.06 -1.20 -9.46
C PHE A 289 -22.02 -1.58 -10.59
N ASP A 290 -22.56 -0.58 -11.29
CA ASP A 290 -23.46 -0.78 -12.44
C ASP A 290 -22.67 -0.66 -13.75
N PRO A 291 -22.41 -1.78 -14.44
CA PRO A 291 -21.70 -1.74 -15.72
C PRO A 291 -22.49 -1.07 -16.85
N ALA A 292 -23.82 -0.98 -16.77
CA ALA A 292 -24.64 -0.39 -17.82
C ALA A 292 -24.70 1.16 -17.75
N ALA A 293 -24.50 1.74 -16.57
CA ALA A 293 -24.50 3.19 -16.39
C ALA A 293 -23.31 3.90 -17.09
N ASP A 294 -22.23 3.17 -17.36
CA ASP A 294 -21.03 3.71 -18.03
C ASP A 294 -21.24 3.87 -19.55
N GLU A 295 -22.18 3.15 -20.15
CA GLU A 295 -22.51 3.25 -21.59
C GLU A 295 -23.42 4.45 -21.92
N THR A 296 -24.27 4.89 -20.98
CA THR A 296 -25.23 5.98 -21.19
C THR A 296 -24.61 7.37 -21.15
N GLN A 297 -23.49 7.59 -20.48
CA GLN A 297 -22.80 8.89 -20.46
C GLN A 297 -22.01 9.18 -21.74
N SER A 298 -21.68 8.18 -22.54
CA SER A 298 -21.03 8.34 -23.84
C SER A 298 -21.95 8.94 -24.91
N VAL A 299 -23.27 8.95 -24.71
CA VAL A 299 -24.26 9.41 -25.71
C VAL A 299 -24.67 10.88 -25.50
N PHE A 300 -24.37 11.50 -24.35
CA PHE A 300 -24.79 12.85 -24.00
C PHE A 300 -23.74 13.96 -24.18
N THR A 301 -22.60 13.71 -24.82
CA THR A 301 -21.77 14.81 -25.33
C THR A 301 -22.29 15.25 -26.70
N GLY A 302 -23.40 15.96 -26.65
CA GLY A 302 -24.04 16.58 -27.82
C GLY A 302 -23.09 17.54 -28.52
N LYS A 303 -22.78 17.24 -29.77
CA LYS A 303 -22.17 18.14 -30.71
C LYS A 303 -22.92 19.47 -30.76
N THR A 304 -22.29 20.53 -30.31
CA THR A 304 -22.61 21.89 -30.78
C THR A 304 -21.62 22.17 -31.89
N ALA A 305 -22.14 22.25 -33.12
CA ALA A 305 -21.40 22.57 -34.30
C ALA A 305 -20.95 24.02 -34.29
N LEU A 306 -19.67 24.26 -34.47
CA LEU A 306 -19.11 25.51 -34.98
C LEU A 306 -18.32 25.24 -36.27
N PRO A 307 -18.31 26.15 -37.27
CA PRO A 307 -17.98 25.84 -38.64
C PRO A 307 -16.46 25.67 -38.87
N GLU A 308 -16.15 24.79 -39.81
CA GLU A 308 -14.79 24.47 -40.26
C GLU A 308 -14.10 25.64 -40.92
N PRO A 309 -12.75 25.63 -40.88
CA PRO A 309 -11.95 25.93 -42.08
C PRO A 309 -11.14 24.72 -42.50
N THR A 310 -11.26 24.48 -43.78
CA THR A 310 -10.57 23.50 -44.62
C THR A 310 -9.05 23.57 -44.50
N ALA A 311 -8.38 22.43 -44.23
CA ALA A 311 -7.19 21.94 -44.93
C ALA A 311 -6.76 20.57 -44.34
N SER A 312 -6.62 19.65 -45.25
CA SER A 312 -6.26 18.23 -45.12
C SER A 312 -4.87 17.99 -44.49
N VAL A 313 -4.82 17.16 -43.46
CA VAL A 313 -3.72 16.22 -43.24
C VAL A 313 -4.30 14.96 -42.62
N HIS A 314 -4.24 13.85 -43.29
CA HIS A 314 -4.62 12.53 -42.81
C HIS A 314 -3.63 12.11 -41.70
N VAL A 315 -4.09 12.04 -40.47
CA VAL A 315 -3.50 11.22 -39.42
C VAL A 315 -4.59 10.26 -38.98
N GLY A 316 -4.31 8.97 -39.13
CA GLY A 316 -5.26 7.89 -38.93
C GLY A 316 -5.83 7.87 -37.50
N THR A 317 -7.13 7.94 -37.43
CA THR A 317 -7.95 7.68 -36.24
C THR A 317 -7.88 6.18 -35.96
N GLN A 318 -7.14 5.77 -34.91
CA GLN A 318 -7.16 4.40 -34.44
C GLN A 318 -8.50 4.16 -33.74
N THR A 319 -9.35 3.38 -34.40
CA THR A 319 -10.61 2.84 -33.86
C THR A 319 -10.27 1.87 -32.74
N ALA A 320 -10.77 2.09 -31.52
CA ALA A 320 -10.66 1.14 -30.42
C ALA A 320 -11.31 -0.19 -30.84
N LEU A 321 -10.54 -1.27 -30.82
CA LEU A 321 -11.00 -2.62 -31.12
C LEU A 321 -11.99 -3.06 -30.00
N ALA A 322 -13.22 -3.37 -30.36
CA ALA A 322 -14.17 -4.02 -29.48
C ALA A 322 -13.73 -5.49 -29.30
N PHE A 323 -13.19 -5.85 -28.16
CA PHE A 323 -12.87 -7.24 -27.83
C PHE A 323 -14.14 -8.08 -27.67
N ASP A 324 -14.11 -9.34 -28.11
CA ASP A 324 -15.22 -10.28 -27.94
C ASP A 324 -15.61 -10.39 -26.45
N ALA A 325 -16.91 -10.24 -26.18
CA ALA A 325 -17.45 -10.28 -24.82
C ALA A 325 -17.09 -11.58 -24.07
N ALA A 326 -16.95 -12.71 -24.78
CA ALA A 326 -16.52 -13.98 -24.21
C ALA A 326 -15.05 -13.94 -23.77
N VAL A 327 -14.18 -13.29 -24.56
CA VAL A 327 -12.76 -13.10 -24.21
C VAL A 327 -12.63 -12.22 -22.97
N VAL A 328 -13.34 -11.09 -22.93
CA VAL A 328 -13.35 -10.19 -21.76
C VAL A 328 -13.85 -10.90 -20.51
N LYS A 329 -14.94 -11.69 -20.64
CA LYS A 329 -15.50 -12.47 -19.52
C LYS A 329 -14.49 -13.51 -18.97
N ASN A 330 -13.76 -14.19 -19.85
CA ASN A 330 -12.74 -15.18 -19.45
C ASN A 330 -11.54 -14.49 -18.76
N LEU A 331 -11.07 -13.36 -19.28
CA LEU A 331 -10.02 -12.55 -18.67
C LEU A 331 -10.42 -12.07 -17.27
N VAL A 332 -11.67 -11.61 -17.11
CA VAL A 332 -12.22 -11.20 -15.81
C VAL A 332 -12.25 -12.37 -14.83
N ALA A 333 -12.74 -13.55 -15.25
CA ALA A 333 -12.84 -14.72 -14.39
C ALA A 333 -11.47 -15.21 -13.90
N ASP A 334 -10.48 -15.26 -14.79
CA ASP A 334 -9.13 -15.71 -14.46
C ASP A 334 -8.37 -14.67 -13.61
N LEU A 335 -8.49 -13.39 -13.95
CA LEU A 335 -7.86 -12.31 -13.19
C LEU A 335 -8.49 -12.15 -11.79
N ALA A 336 -9.78 -12.51 -11.63
CA ALA A 336 -10.48 -12.46 -10.35
C ALA A 336 -9.89 -13.43 -9.31
N ALA A 337 -9.25 -14.51 -9.73
CA ALA A 337 -8.52 -15.41 -8.84
C ALA A 337 -7.31 -14.72 -8.16
N HIS A 338 -6.77 -13.64 -8.77
CA HIS A 338 -5.59 -12.91 -8.30
C HIS A 338 -5.93 -11.54 -7.71
N LEU A 339 -6.91 -10.84 -8.29
CA LEU A 339 -7.31 -9.47 -7.91
C LEU A 339 -8.70 -9.40 -7.26
N GLY A 340 -9.39 -10.52 -7.10
CA GLY A 340 -10.74 -10.52 -6.53
C GLY A 340 -11.76 -9.71 -7.37
N PRO A 341 -12.73 -9.04 -6.72
CA PRO A 341 -13.82 -8.33 -7.41
C PRO A 341 -13.36 -7.18 -8.32
N VAL A 342 -12.14 -6.68 -8.11
CA VAL A 342 -11.58 -5.55 -8.88
C VAL A 342 -11.21 -5.96 -10.31
N ALA A 343 -11.03 -7.26 -10.58
CA ALA A 343 -10.62 -7.78 -11.89
C ALA A 343 -11.49 -7.28 -13.05
N ALA A 344 -12.81 -7.21 -12.86
CA ALA A 344 -13.74 -6.74 -13.88
C ALA A 344 -13.49 -5.27 -14.29
N ILE A 345 -13.11 -4.44 -13.34
CA ILE A 345 -12.82 -3.01 -13.57
C ILE A 345 -11.48 -2.86 -14.28
N VAL A 346 -10.46 -3.61 -13.82
CA VAL A 346 -9.11 -3.58 -14.38
C VAL A 346 -9.13 -4.06 -15.85
N VAL A 347 -9.80 -5.18 -16.14
CA VAL A 347 -9.91 -5.72 -17.50
C VAL A 347 -10.60 -4.73 -18.44
N ARG A 348 -11.70 -4.11 -18.01
CA ARG A 348 -12.42 -3.12 -18.84
C ARG A 348 -11.60 -1.86 -19.08
N SER A 349 -10.90 -1.35 -18.06
CA SER A 349 -10.03 -0.19 -18.21
C SER A 349 -8.88 -0.47 -19.17
N ALA A 350 -8.25 -1.64 -19.06
CA ALA A 350 -7.17 -2.06 -19.95
C ALA A 350 -7.66 -2.29 -21.38
N ALA A 351 -8.86 -2.89 -21.55
CA ALA A 351 -9.46 -3.15 -22.87
C ALA A 351 -9.75 -1.87 -23.66
N LYS A 352 -10.09 -0.77 -22.99
CA LYS A 352 -10.30 0.55 -23.65
C LYS A 352 -8.99 1.14 -24.23
N LYS A 353 -7.83 0.74 -23.70
CA LYS A 353 -6.51 1.30 -24.06
C LYS A 353 -5.67 0.34 -24.91
N ALA A 354 -6.01 -0.93 -24.93
CA ALA A 354 -5.24 -1.96 -25.62
C ALA A 354 -5.49 -1.94 -27.14
N LEU A 355 -4.41 -2.03 -27.91
CA LEU A 355 -4.45 -2.04 -29.37
C LEU A 355 -4.78 -3.43 -29.94
N ASP A 356 -4.49 -4.49 -29.17
CA ASP A 356 -4.75 -5.89 -29.49
C ASP A 356 -4.88 -6.75 -28.22
N LEU A 357 -5.29 -8.01 -28.38
CA LEU A 357 -5.44 -8.95 -27.27
C LEU A 357 -4.12 -9.21 -26.53
N SER A 358 -3.02 -9.21 -27.26
CA SER A 358 -1.69 -9.44 -26.70
C SER A 358 -1.28 -8.30 -25.77
N ALA A 359 -1.50 -7.05 -26.19
CA ALA A 359 -1.28 -5.85 -25.36
C ALA A 359 -2.20 -5.84 -24.13
N LEU A 360 -3.48 -6.22 -24.30
CA LEU A 360 -4.43 -6.36 -23.20
C LEU A 360 -3.95 -7.38 -22.16
N VAL A 361 -3.63 -8.61 -22.59
CA VAL A 361 -3.20 -9.69 -21.71
C VAL A 361 -1.91 -9.34 -20.98
N ASN A 362 -0.93 -8.74 -21.66
CA ASN A 362 0.33 -8.31 -21.04
C ASN A 362 0.12 -7.18 -20.01
N THR A 363 -0.77 -6.23 -20.32
CA THR A 363 -1.13 -5.16 -19.36
C THR A 363 -1.74 -5.74 -18.10
N LEU A 364 -2.71 -6.66 -18.24
CA LEU A 364 -3.38 -7.31 -17.12
C LEU A 364 -2.45 -8.21 -16.31
N ALA A 365 -1.49 -8.87 -16.96
CA ALA A 365 -0.51 -9.72 -16.30
C ALA A 365 0.40 -8.93 -15.34
N ASN A 366 0.66 -7.65 -15.60
CA ASN A 366 1.47 -6.81 -14.72
C ASN A 366 0.84 -6.57 -13.35
N ASP A 367 -0.49 -6.70 -13.26
CA ASP A 367 -1.23 -6.55 -11.98
C ASP A 367 -1.19 -7.82 -11.13
N ILE A 368 -0.69 -8.95 -11.66
CA ILE A 368 -0.50 -10.20 -10.92
C ILE A 368 0.86 -10.17 -10.21
N ALA A 369 0.84 -10.19 -8.88
CA ALA A 369 2.04 -10.06 -8.06
C ALA A 369 2.97 -11.28 -8.14
N ASP A 370 2.42 -12.50 -8.23
CA ASP A 370 3.18 -13.75 -8.34
C ASP A 370 3.76 -13.93 -9.76
N PRO A 371 5.09 -14.03 -9.94
CA PRO A 371 5.72 -14.20 -11.25
C PRO A 371 5.30 -15.49 -11.97
N VAL A 372 5.04 -16.58 -11.25
CA VAL A 372 4.63 -17.88 -11.83
C VAL A 372 3.19 -17.77 -12.33
N ALA A 373 2.29 -17.27 -11.50
CA ALA A 373 0.89 -17.04 -11.87
C ALA A 373 0.76 -16.05 -13.03
N ARG A 374 1.60 -15.01 -13.08
CA ARG A 374 1.69 -14.06 -14.18
C ARG A 374 2.06 -14.74 -15.51
N ALA A 375 3.08 -15.57 -15.50
CA ALA A 375 3.51 -16.30 -16.69
C ALA A 375 2.43 -17.30 -17.17
N ASP A 376 1.73 -17.96 -16.25
CA ASP A 376 0.65 -18.88 -16.55
C ASP A 376 -0.56 -18.15 -17.14
N PHE A 377 -0.92 -16.99 -16.61
CA PHE A 377 -1.98 -16.13 -17.14
C PHE A 377 -1.71 -15.73 -18.60
N VAL A 378 -0.51 -15.22 -18.88
CA VAL A 378 -0.09 -14.84 -20.24
C VAL A 378 -0.13 -16.05 -21.18
N ARG A 379 0.44 -17.19 -20.75
CA ARG A 379 0.45 -18.41 -21.55
C ARG A 379 -0.95 -18.91 -21.87
N LYS A 380 -1.87 -18.90 -20.88
CA LYS A 380 -3.26 -19.35 -21.03
C LYS A 380 -4.01 -18.54 -22.09
N HIS A 381 -3.91 -17.23 -22.06
CA HIS A 381 -4.70 -16.35 -22.90
C HIS A 381 -4.08 -16.07 -24.29
N LEU A 382 -2.75 -16.18 -24.45
CA LEU A 382 -2.07 -15.98 -25.74
C LEU A 382 -1.86 -17.29 -26.52
N SER A 383 -1.96 -18.49 -25.89
CA SER A 383 -1.86 -19.77 -26.61
C SER A 383 -3.06 -20.05 -27.53
N HIS A 384 -4.21 -19.45 -27.30
CA HIS A 384 -5.39 -19.58 -28.16
C HIS A 384 -5.29 -18.77 -29.47
N GLU A 385 -4.55 -17.69 -29.51
CA GLU A 385 -4.33 -16.89 -30.72
C GLU A 385 -3.48 -17.64 -31.75
N ARG A 386 -2.48 -18.39 -31.31
CA ARG A 386 -1.65 -19.22 -32.20
C ARG A 386 -2.41 -20.37 -32.86
N ARG A 387 -3.54 -20.80 -32.34
CA ARG A 387 -4.40 -21.82 -32.95
C ARG A 387 -5.42 -21.28 -33.95
N ARG A 388 -5.77 -19.98 -33.90
CA ARG A 388 -6.68 -19.31 -34.85
C ARG A 388 -5.95 -18.72 -36.07
N ALA A 389 -4.64 -18.54 -36.02
CA ALA A 389 -3.84 -17.96 -37.09
C ALA A 389 -3.15 -18.99 -37.98
N ALA A 390 -3.46 -20.30 -37.86
CA ALA A 390 -2.97 -21.31 -38.78
C ALA A 390 -3.98 -21.51 -39.94
N PRO A 391 -3.63 -21.19 -41.21
CA PRO A 391 -4.51 -21.48 -42.33
C PRO A 391 -4.61 -23.00 -42.51
N GLU A 392 -5.83 -23.45 -42.81
CA GLU A 392 -6.12 -24.81 -43.29
C GLU A 392 -5.21 -25.14 -44.51
N ALA A 393 -4.16 -25.91 -44.29
CA ALA A 393 -3.38 -26.48 -45.34
C ALA A 393 -3.89 -27.89 -45.65
N LEU A 394 -4.34 -28.04 -46.91
CA LEU A 394 -4.80 -29.24 -47.55
C LEU A 394 -3.94 -30.49 -47.23
N ALA A 395 -4.64 -31.57 -47.01
CA ALA A 395 -4.07 -32.91 -46.92
C ALA A 395 -3.42 -33.33 -48.25
N PRO A 396 -2.24 -33.97 -48.25
CA PRO A 396 -1.76 -34.78 -49.37
C PRO A 396 -2.03 -36.26 -49.10
N GLN A 397 -2.55 -36.90 -50.14
CA GLN A 397 -2.82 -38.30 -50.30
C GLN A 397 -1.57 -39.17 -50.18
N ALA A 398 -1.78 -40.38 -49.70
CA ALA A 398 -0.83 -41.46 -49.62
C ALA A 398 -0.29 -41.93 -50.96
N ALA A 399 1.02 -42.11 -51.03
CA ALA A 399 1.61 -43.09 -51.94
C ALA A 399 2.86 -43.69 -51.29
N GLY A 400 2.78 -45.00 -51.06
CA GLY A 400 3.80 -45.82 -50.43
C GLY A 400 5.05 -45.98 -51.25
N ARG A 401 6.15 -46.29 -50.55
CA ARG A 401 7.18 -47.28 -51.01
C ARG A 401 8.09 -47.67 -49.85
N ARG A 402 8.42 -48.94 -49.87
CA ARG A 402 9.10 -49.81 -48.92
C ARG A 402 10.57 -49.41 -48.66
N LEU A 403 11.05 -49.83 -47.52
CA LEU A 403 12.40 -50.03 -47.00
C LEU A 403 13.36 -50.78 -47.98
N PRO A 404 14.68 -50.78 -47.80
CA PRO A 404 15.27 -51.70 -46.82
C PRO A 404 16.51 -51.21 -46.02
N ASP A 405 16.62 -51.84 -44.87
CA ASP A 405 17.75 -52.35 -44.07
C ASP A 405 19.17 -51.76 -44.20
N GLY A 406 19.77 -51.56 -43.03
CA GLY A 406 21.21 -51.73 -42.90
C GLY A 406 21.93 -51.06 -41.73
N ARG A 407 21.93 -51.77 -40.55
CA ARG A 407 23.09 -52.00 -39.65
C ARG A 407 23.77 -50.87 -38.87
N SER A 408 23.70 -51.07 -37.59
CA SER A 408 24.77 -51.20 -36.56
C SER A 408 25.57 -49.99 -36.11
N GLY A 409 25.35 -49.50 -34.95
CA GLY A 409 25.95 -49.66 -33.67
C GLY A 409 27.25 -48.93 -33.34
N PRO A 410 27.60 -48.84 -32.07
CA PRO A 410 27.92 -47.63 -31.32
C PRO A 410 29.45 -47.52 -31.06
N PRO A 411 30.04 -46.86 -30.10
CA PRO A 411 29.70 -45.75 -29.17
C PRO A 411 30.86 -44.71 -28.99
N ASN A 412 30.64 -43.81 -28.01
CA ASN A 412 31.68 -43.09 -27.25
C ASN A 412 32.41 -41.88 -27.91
N GLU A 413 32.31 -40.74 -27.28
CA GLU A 413 33.33 -40.13 -26.42
C GLU A 413 33.00 -38.67 -26.06
N ARG A 414 32.90 -38.42 -24.80
CA ARG A 414 33.52 -37.38 -23.98
C ARG A 414 34.07 -36.16 -24.73
N TRP A 415 33.50 -34.99 -24.39
CA TRP A 415 34.26 -33.74 -24.32
C TRP A 415 33.94 -33.02 -23.02
N LEU A 416 34.97 -32.93 -22.12
CA LEU A 416 35.08 -32.02 -21.01
C LEU A 416 35.77 -30.75 -21.48
N PRO A 417 35.37 -29.55 -21.08
CA PRO A 417 36.18 -28.37 -21.21
C PRO A 417 37.16 -28.23 -20.03
N ALA A 418 38.41 -28.07 -20.35
CA ALA A 418 39.47 -27.74 -19.42
C ALA A 418 39.60 -26.20 -19.23
N HIS A 419 40.18 -25.87 -18.08
CA HIS A 419 40.80 -24.62 -17.65
C HIS A 419 40.00 -23.62 -16.84
N THR A 420 39.89 -23.98 -15.55
CA THR A 420 39.85 -23.02 -14.45
C THR A 420 41.29 -22.56 -14.09
N ARG A 421 41.57 -21.29 -14.29
CA ARG A 421 42.76 -20.64 -13.67
C ARG A 421 42.39 -20.18 -12.27
N SER A 422 43.07 -20.76 -11.28
CA SER A 422 43.08 -20.39 -9.88
C SER A 422 43.74 -19.03 -9.68
N LEU A 423 43.14 -18.12 -8.95
CA LEU A 423 43.75 -16.94 -8.34
C LEU A 423 43.87 -17.17 -6.82
N PRO A 424 44.91 -16.64 -6.15
CA PRO A 424 45.35 -17.08 -4.84
C PRO A 424 44.44 -16.53 -3.73
N THR A 425 44.17 -17.41 -2.77
CA THR A 425 43.50 -17.16 -1.50
C THR A 425 44.36 -16.24 -0.63
N GLY A 426 43.92 -15.02 -0.40
CA GLY A 426 44.42 -14.12 0.64
C GLY A 426 43.45 -14.13 1.84
N LEU A 427 44.01 -14.57 2.96
CA LEU A 427 43.60 -14.54 4.34
C LEU A 427 42.42 -13.59 4.69
N TYR A 428 41.27 -14.18 4.97
CA TYR A 428 40.31 -13.70 5.95
C TYR A 428 40.13 -14.78 7.02
N PRO A 429 40.12 -14.42 8.31
CA PRO A 429 39.81 -15.39 9.36
C PRO A 429 38.34 -15.85 9.21
N PRO A 430 38.00 -17.09 9.56
CA PRO A 430 36.66 -17.60 9.52
C PRO A 430 35.74 -16.78 10.45
N PRO A 431 34.48 -16.54 10.07
CA PRO A 431 33.52 -15.91 10.97
C PRO A 431 33.33 -16.80 12.21
N PRO A 432 33.13 -16.19 13.40
CA PRO A 432 32.86 -16.94 14.59
C PRO A 432 31.66 -17.86 14.42
N PRO A 433 31.64 -19.04 15.08
CA PRO A 433 30.52 -19.96 14.94
C PRO A 433 29.21 -19.27 15.34
N SER A 434 28.22 -19.33 14.47
CA SER A 434 26.86 -18.88 14.75
C SER A 434 26.38 -19.65 15.98
N GLN A 435 26.19 -18.94 17.09
CA GLN A 435 25.52 -19.50 18.26
C GLN A 435 24.12 -19.92 17.84
N SER A 436 23.88 -21.21 17.89
CA SER A 436 22.55 -21.81 17.68
C SER A 436 21.59 -21.16 18.68
N ARG A 437 20.55 -20.50 18.19
CA ARG A 437 19.51 -19.92 19.04
C ARG A 437 18.87 -21.04 19.86
N PRO A 438 18.69 -20.87 21.16
CA PRO A 438 18.04 -21.88 21.99
C PRO A 438 16.60 -22.07 21.51
N VAL A 439 16.25 -23.31 21.20
CA VAL A 439 14.87 -23.73 20.92
C VAL A 439 14.23 -24.02 22.27
N PHE A 440 13.34 -23.14 22.73
CA PHE A 440 12.60 -23.37 23.97
C PHE A 440 11.60 -24.52 23.79
N GLU A 441 11.48 -25.39 24.81
CA GLU A 441 10.47 -26.43 24.81
C GLU A 441 9.05 -25.84 24.77
N ALA A 442 8.14 -26.52 24.10
CA ALA A 442 6.73 -26.11 24.00
C ALA A 442 6.07 -25.96 25.37
N SER A 443 6.46 -26.76 26.35
CA SER A 443 6.05 -26.70 27.76
C SER A 443 6.45 -25.38 28.43
N THR A 444 7.69 -24.94 28.23
CA THR A 444 8.20 -23.66 28.76
C THR A 444 7.47 -22.46 28.17
N LEU A 445 7.21 -22.47 26.86
CA LEU A 445 6.48 -21.40 26.20
C LEU A 445 5.01 -21.36 26.63
N ALA A 446 4.34 -22.52 26.76
CA ALA A 446 2.96 -22.62 27.24
C ALA A 446 2.84 -22.13 28.69
N ARG A 447 3.79 -22.46 29.55
CA ARG A 447 3.85 -21.97 30.93
C ARG A 447 4.01 -20.46 30.97
N ALA A 448 4.97 -19.93 30.22
CA ALA A 448 5.22 -18.48 30.13
C ALA A 448 3.98 -17.74 29.64
N GLU A 449 3.26 -18.30 28.62
CA GLU A 449 2.00 -17.75 28.09
C GLU A 449 0.91 -17.73 29.16
N SER A 450 0.71 -18.86 29.88
CA SER A 450 -0.33 -18.98 30.91
C SER A 450 -0.08 -18.03 32.11
N GLU A 451 1.18 -17.93 32.55
CA GLU A 451 1.52 -17.04 33.67
C GLU A 451 1.44 -15.56 33.29
N LEU A 452 1.92 -15.20 32.11
CA LEU A 452 1.88 -13.81 31.65
C LEU A 452 0.44 -13.36 31.34
N ALA A 453 -0.42 -14.27 30.86
CA ALA A 453 -1.82 -13.98 30.56
C ALA A 453 -2.62 -13.49 31.76
N GLN A 454 -2.23 -13.84 32.98
CA GLN A 454 -2.86 -13.34 34.22
C GLN A 454 -2.66 -11.84 34.44
N TYR A 455 -1.62 -11.26 33.83
CA TYR A 455 -1.25 -9.85 33.98
C TYR A 455 -1.59 -8.99 32.75
N ILE A 456 -1.43 -9.55 31.55
CA ILE A 456 -1.63 -8.80 30.29
C ILE A 456 -2.68 -9.42 29.34
N GLY A 457 -3.41 -10.43 29.80
CA GLY A 457 -4.53 -11.03 29.07
C GLY A 457 -4.12 -11.73 27.76
N ALA A 458 -4.99 -11.65 26.74
CA ALA A 458 -4.86 -12.39 25.49
C ALA A 458 -3.60 -12.07 24.65
N VAL A 459 -2.92 -10.97 24.92
CA VAL A 459 -1.67 -10.58 24.21
C VAL A 459 -0.44 -11.36 24.68
N ALA A 460 -0.53 -12.08 25.81
CA ALA A 460 0.58 -12.83 26.38
C ALA A 460 1.24 -13.77 25.36
N ARG A 461 0.46 -14.46 24.53
CA ARG A 461 0.96 -15.39 23.52
C ARG A 461 1.89 -14.74 22.49
N ALA A 462 1.54 -13.55 22.02
CA ALA A 462 2.34 -12.81 21.06
C ALA A 462 3.63 -12.29 21.69
N VAL A 463 3.54 -11.83 22.95
CA VAL A 463 4.66 -11.32 23.75
C VAL A 463 5.67 -12.44 24.04
N VAL A 464 5.18 -13.63 24.46
CA VAL A 464 6.04 -14.80 24.70
C VAL A 464 6.79 -15.23 23.45
N ARG A 465 6.13 -15.30 22.28
CA ARG A 465 6.81 -15.63 21.01
C ARG A 465 7.88 -14.62 20.64
N ARG A 466 7.61 -13.33 20.86
CA ARG A 466 8.59 -12.27 20.59
C ARG A 466 9.79 -12.32 21.53
N ALA A 467 9.55 -12.56 22.82
CA ALA A 467 10.61 -12.69 23.82
C ALA A 467 11.46 -13.94 23.60
N ALA A 468 10.84 -15.05 23.24
CA ALA A 468 11.53 -16.30 22.91
C ALA A 468 12.50 -16.19 21.72
N ASN A 469 12.20 -15.31 20.75
CA ASN A 469 13.09 -15.03 19.62
C ASN A 469 14.32 -14.17 20.00
N LYS A 470 14.31 -13.53 21.18
CA LYS A 470 15.38 -12.64 21.65
C LYS A 470 16.17 -13.26 22.79
N ALA A 471 15.55 -14.11 23.59
CA ALA A 471 16.16 -14.68 24.78
C ALA A 471 17.14 -15.81 24.44
N HIS A 472 18.25 -15.87 25.18
CA HIS A 472 19.28 -16.91 25.05
C HIS A 472 19.13 -18.00 26.13
N GLY A 473 18.10 -17.89 27.00
CA GLY A 473 17.78 -18.84 28.03
C GLY A 473 16.49 -18.53 28.75
N GLU A 474 16.00 -19.50 29.56
CA GLU A 474 14.71 -19.39 30.26
C GLU A 474 14.67 -18.19 31.23
N HIS A 475 15.76 -17.93 31.95
CA HIS A 475 15.87 -16.79 32.86
C HIS A 475 15.71 -15.45 32.13
N GLU A 476 16.38 -15.31 30.99
CA GLU A 476 16.30 -14.11 30.16
C GLU A 476 14.91 -13.95 29.53
N LEU A 477 14.28 -15.07 29.13
CA LEU A 477 12.91 -15.08 28.64
C LEU A 477 11.96 -14.46 29.68
N PHE A 478 11.94 -14.98 30.91
CA PHE A 478 11.07 -14.45 31.96
C PHE A 478 11.43 -13.04 32.40
N THR A 479 12.68 -12.64 32.31
CA THR A 479 13.12 -11.26 32.57
C THR A 479 12.57 -10.30 31.49
N LEU A 480 12.61 -10.69 30.22
CA LEU A 480 12.02 -9.92 29.13
C LEU A 480 10.49 -9.84 29.24
N LEU A 481 9.84 -10.93 29.63
CA LEU A 481 8.40 -10.97 29.83
C LEU A 481 7.96 -10.09 31.01
N ALA A 482 8.74 -10.02 32.07
CA ALA A 482 8.46 -9.16 33.20
C ALA A 482 8.46 -7.67 32.85
N GLN A 483 9.25 -7.24 31.89
CA GLN A 483 9.31 -5.85 31.42
C GLN A 483 8.00 -5.40 30.76
N GLU A 484 7.17 -6.33 30.29
CA GLU A 484 5.89 -6.07 29.66
C GLU A 484 4.72 -5.93 30.66
N ILE A 485 5.02 -5.99 31.96
CA ILE A 485 4.07 -5.75 33.05
C ILE A 485 4.29 -4.34 33.59
N ASP A 486 3.33 -3.43 33.42
CA ASP A 486 3.48 -2.00 33.74
C ASP A 486 3.63 -1.74 35.25
N ASP A 487 2.86 -2.46 36.08
CA ASP A 487 2.90 -2.30 37.53
C ASP A 487 4.18 -2.92 38.13
N PRO A 488 5.01 -2.12 38.82
CA PRO A 488 6.26 -2.60 39.43
C PRO A 488 6.07 -3.68 40.50
N ALA A 489 4.95 -3.66 41.22
CA ALA A 489 4.62 -4.66 42.26
C ALA A 489 4.21 -5.99 41.62
N LEU A 490 3.39 -5.94 40.57
CA LEU A 490 2.97 -7.12 39.78
C LEU A 490 4.14 -7.71 38.99
N ARG A 491 5.02 -6.89 38.43
CA ARG A 491 6.26 -7.30 37.78
C ARG A 491 7.17 -8.11 38.73
N LYS A 492 7.35 -7.62 39.96
CA LYS A 492 8.13 -8.32 40.99
C LYS A 492 7.47 -9.62 41.44
N ALA A 493 6.13 -9.66 41.46
CA ALA A 493 5.36 -10.87 41.79
C ALA A 493 5.50 -11.93 40.67
N PHE A 494 5.39 -11.52 39.43
CA PHE A 494 5.59 -12.37 38.25
C PHE A 494 6.99 -13.01 38.24
N LEU A 495 8.05 -12.22 38.41
CA LEU A 495 9.43 -12.74 38.44
C LEU A 495 9.65 -13.73 39.60
N ARG A 496 9.13 -13.45 40.79
CA ARG A 496 9.23 -14.37 41.93
C ARG A 496 8.56 -15.71 41.61
N LYS A 497 7.38 -15.69 41.02
CA LYS A 497 6.61 -16.88 40.66
C LYS A 497 7.32 -17.69 39.58
N ALA A 498 7.80 -17.02 38.52
CA ALA A 498 8.49 -17.64 37.41
C ALA A 498 9.81 -18.31 37.84
N MET A 499 10.58 -17.67 38.75
CA MET A 499 11.86 -18.18 39.21
C MET A 499 11.74 -19.24 40.32
N SER A 500 10.64 -19.28 41.07
CA SER A 500 10.44 -20.30 42.11
C SER A 500 10.23 -21.72 41.57
N VAL A 501 9.92 -21.86 40.29
CA VAL A 501 9.68 -23.16 39.62
C VAL A 501 10.92 -23.66 38.90
N SER A 502 11.89 -22.78 38.56
CA SER A 502 13.15 -23.17 37.90
C SER A 502 14.20 -23.80 38.83
N GLY A 503 13.89 -23.94 40.11
CA GLY A 503 14.82 -24.39 41.18
C GLY A 503 14.53 -25.79 41.73
N ARG A 504 14.07 -26.76 40.92
CA ARG A 504 14.14 -28.19 41.31
C ARG A 504 15.02 -28.96 40.34
N PRO A 505 15.98 -29.73 40.84
CA PRO A 505 16.95 -30.48 40.06
C PRO A 505 16.32 -31.58 39.22
#